data_a9a92ba1ddbe7aa440cf5a21d22de4c2
#
_entry.id   a9a92ba1ddbe7aa440cf5a21d22de4c2
#
_cell.length_a   1.000
_cell.length_b   1.000
_cell.length_c   1.000
_cell.angle_alpha   90.00
_cell.angle_beta   90.00
_cell.angle_gamma   90.00
#
_symmetry.space_group_name_H-M   'P 1'
#
loop_
_entity.id
_entity.type
_entity.pdbx_description
1 polymer ?
#
loop_
_entity_poly.entity_id
_entity_poly.type
_entity_poly.pdbx_seq_one_letter_code
_entity_poly.pdbx_strand_id
1 'polypeptide(L)'
;FGSTISQSWEPPMHGQYAMNLILTESYNNEITRTMGGITTNGCMYMNDAQGSNGINETKYWTFFGDPSTNLRTAPASVMNVQHDDIILIGASDFVVDVGENGALAALSSNGELIASAYSVGGVAVLNLGDNANNPGNMDLVVTGFNSVPYESQVMVLAPEGSYLMIDEVEVEYGLVDSGSLL
;
A
#
# COMPACT_ATOMS: atom_id res chain seq x y z
N PHE A 1 -2.62 -13.87 17.26
CA PHE A 1 -1.67 -14.96 17.03
C PHE A 1 -1.41 -15.70 18.32
N GLY A 2 -1.49 -17.01 18.30
CA GLY A 2 -1.31 -17.79 19.51
C GLY A 2 -1.34 -19.30 19.27
N SER A 3 -0.96 -20.04 20.31
CA SER A 3 -0.98 -21.50 20.28
C SER A 3 -2.38 -22.06 20.40
N THR A 4 -2.64 -23.15 19.69
CA THR A 4 -3.89 -23.92 19.78
C THR A 4 -3.84 -25.06 20.81
N ILE A 5 -2.67 -25.31 21.39
CA ILE A 5 -2.45 -26.34 22.41
C ILE A 5 -1.46 -25.83 23.49
N SER A 6 -1.30 -26.63 24.55
CA SER A 6 -0.19 -26.40 25.49
C SER A 6 1.14 -26.68 24.81
N GLN A 7 2.05 -25.73 24.87
CA GLN A 7 3.37 -25.80 24.25
C GLN A 7 4.46 -26.02 25.29
N SER A 8 5.61 -26.50 24.83
CA SER A 8 6.85 -26.49 25.61
C SER A 8 7.30 -25.05 25.89
N TRP A 9 8.31 -24.88 26.75
CA TRP A 9 8.79 -23.54 27.10
C TRP A 9 9.82 -23.00 26.12
N GLU A 10 10.83 -23.78 25.83
CA GLU A 10 12.07 -23.26 25.21
C GLU A 10 11.88 -22.80 23.74
N PRO A 11 11.34 -23.61 22.81
CA PRO A 11 11.18 -23.15 21.45
C PRO A 11 10.27 -21.92 21.31
N PRO A 12 9.09 -21.87 21.95
CA PRO A 12 8.22 -20.68 21.89
C PRO A 12 8.85 -19.40 22.43
N MET A 13 9.75 -19.49 23.43
CA MET A 13 10.47 -18.32 23.95
C MET A 13 11.37 -17.70 22.87
N HIS A 14 12.05 -18.50 22.05
CA HIS A 14 12.85 -18.01 20.92
C HIS A 14 11.98 -17.29 19.89
N GLY A 15 10.82 -17.85 19.55
CA GLY A 15 9.87 -17.21 18.64
C GLY A 15 9.35 -15.87 19.17
N GLN A 16 8.91 -15.85 20.41
CA GLN A 16 8.39 -14.63 21.05
C GLN A 16 9.48 -13.55 21.20
N TYR A 17 10.71 -13.96 21.54
CA TYR A 17 11.84 -13.04 21.60
C TYR A 17 12.10 -12.38 20.24
N ALA A 18 12.15 -13.16 19.18
CA ALA A 18 12.32 -12.65 17.83
C ALA A 18 11.18 -11.74 17.40
N MET A 19 9.92 -12.12 17.67
CA MET A 19 8.75 -11.27 17.38
C MET A 19 8.86 -9.91 18.08
N ASN A 20 9.30 -9.89 19.33
CA ASN A 20 9.50 -8.63 20.06
C ASN A 20 10.62 -7.77 19.47
N LEU A 21 11.74 -8.38 19.05
CA LEU A 21 12.83 -7.65 18.38
C LEU A 21 12.36 -7.04 17.04
N ILE A 22 11.56 -7.77 16.27
CA ILE A 22 11.01 -7.29 14.99
C ILE A 22 10.04 -6.16 15.27
N LEU A 23 9.12 -6.33 16.23
CA LEU A 23 8.11 -5.34 16.60
C LEU A 23 8.74 -4.01 17.06
N THR A 24 9.86 -4.07 17.77
CA THR A 24 10.60 -2.89 18.26
C THR A 24 11.62 -2.37 17.24
N GLU A 25 11.62 -2.90 16.02
CA GLU A 25 12.56 -2.53 14.94
C GLU A 25 14.03 -2.65 15.36
N SER A 26 14.31 -3.61 16.27
CA SER A 26 15.67 -3.87 16.77
C SER A 26 16.45 -4.84 15.88
N TYR A 27 15.85 -5.38 14.83
CA TYR A 27 16.53 -6.14 13.79
C TYR A 27 17.12 -5.19 12.76
N ASN A 28 18.46 -5.21 12.63
CA ASN A 28 19.15 -4.37 11.65
C ASN A 28 18.92 -4.95 10.25
N ASN A 29 18.27 -4.28 9.36
CA ASN A 29 18.16 -4.44 7.91
C ASN A 29 16.80 -4.83 7.34
N GLU A 30 15.85 -5.36 8.10
CA GLU A 30 14.52 -5.67 7.55
C GLU A 30 13.41 -5.23 8.52
N ILE A 31 12.80 -4.10 8.20
CA ILE A 31 11.66 -3.61 8.98
C ILE A 31 10.39 -4.29 8.45
N THR A 32 9.76 -5.08 9.31
CA THR A 32 8.48 -5.73 9.05
C THR A 32 7.47 -5.27 10.07
N ARG A 33 6.39 -4.63 9.62
CA ARG A 33 5.37 -3.99 10.49
C ARG A 33 4.04 -4.71 10.49
N THR A 34 3.80 -5.61 9.52
CA THR A 34 2.57 -6.39 9.47
C THR A 34 2.59 -7.52 10.50
N MET A 35 1.44 -7.80 11.10
CA MET A 35 1.32 -8.89 12.06
C MET A 35 1.73 -10.24 11.47
N GLY A 36 1.36 -10.52 10.22
CA GLY A 36 1.80 -11.74 9.52
C GLY A 36 3.30 -11.80 9.34
N GLY A 37 3.93 -10.69 8.92
CA GLY A 37 5.38 -10.62 8.77
C GLY A 37 6.12 -10.83 10.10
N ILE A 38 5.70 -10.15 11.17
CA ILE A 38 6.29 -10.28 12.51
C ILE A 38 6.19 -11.74 12.99
N THR A 39 5.01 -12.34 12.91
CA THR A 39 4.78 -13.69 13.45
C THR A 39 5.45 -14.77 12.62
N THR A 40 5.45 -14.65 11.29
CA THR A 40 6.14 -15.61 10.41
C THR A 40 7.65 -15.58 10.63
N ASN A 41 8.26 -14.40 10.66
CA ASN A 41 9.72 -14.30 10.90
C ASN A 41 10.10 -14.77 12.31
N GLY A 42 9.27 -14.51 13.32
CA GLY A 42 9.47 -15.05 14.65
C GLY A 42 9.44 -16.58 14.69
N CYS A 43 8.51 -17.20 13.96
CA CYS A 43 8.46 -18.66 13.81
C CYS A 43 9.69 -19.20 13.05
N MET A 44 10.13 -18.53 11.99
CA MET A 44 11.34 -18.92 11.26
C MET A 44 12.57 -18.87 12.17
N TYR A 45 12.74 -17.82 12.96
CA TYR A 45 13.83 -17.73 13.93
C TYR A 45 13.77 -18.86 14.96
N MET A 46 12.58 -19.18 15.47
CA MET A 46 12.39 -20.34 16.38
C MET A 46 12.82 -21.65 15.72
N ASN A 47 12.46 -21.85 14.45
CA ASN A 47 12.81 -23.04 13.69
C ASN A 47 14.33 -23.15 13.50
N ASP A 48 15.00 -22.06 13.18
CA ASP A 48 16.46 -22.02 13.03
C ASP A 48 17.18 -22.29 14.37
N ALA A 49 16.69 -21.70 15.45
CA ALA A 49 17.29 -21.87 16.79
C ALA A 49 17.07 -23.26 17.41
N GLN A 50 15.92 -23.91 17.11
CA GLN A 50 15.47 -25.10 17.81
C GLN A 50 15.27 -26.33 16.88
N GLY A 51 15.53 -26.18 15.58
CA GLY A 51 15.43 -27.25 14.59
C GLY A 51 14.05 -27.93 14.57
N SER A 52 14.03 -29.25 14.64
CA SER A 52 12.79 -30.03 14.59
C SER A 52 11.81 -29.67 15.70
N ASN A 53 12.27 -29.28 16.87
CA ASN A 53 11.42 -28.86 17.98
C ASN A 53 10.72 -27.53 17.65
N GLY A 54 11.45 -26.57 17.10
CA GLY A 54 10.88 -25.29 16.64
C GLY A 54 9.83 -25.50 15.54
N ILE A 55 10.14 -26.33 14.55
CA ILE A 55 9.21 -26.67 13.45
C ILE A 55 7.92 -27.31 13.99
N ASN A 56 8.02 -28.18 14.97
CA ASN A 56 6.84 -28.81 15.57
C ASN A 56 6.00 -27.79 16.35
N GLU A 57 6.62 -26.89 17.11
CA GLU A 57 5.90 -25.84 17.83
C GLU A 57 5.25 -24.82 16.88
N THR A 58 5.88 -24.48 15.76
CA THR A 58 5.31 -23.60 14.73
C THR A 58 3.97 -24.13 14.20
N LYS A 59 3.79 -25.46 14.06
CA LYS A 59 2.55 -26.06 13.57
C LYS A 59 1.35 -25.84 14.51
N TYR A 60 1.59 -25.50 15.76
CA TYR A 60 0.53 -25.29 16.75
C TYR A 60 0.12 -23.81 16.84
N TRP A 61 0.85 -22.91 16.22
CA TRP A 61 0.55 -21.48 16.25
C TRP A 61 -0.37 -21.09 15.12
N THR A 62 -1.44 -20.40 15.45
CA THR A 62 -2.46 -19.98 14.50
C THR A 62 -2.65 -18.48 14.53
N PHE A 63 -2.77 -17.91 13.35
CA PHE A 63 -3.10 -16.50 13.17
C PHE A 63 -4.61 -16.36 12.99
N PHE A 64 -5.27 -15.52 13.79
CA PHE A 64 -6.66 -15.14 13.63
C PHE A 64 -6.73 -13.66 13.25
N GLY A 65 -7.35 -13.36 12.13
CA GLY A 65 -7.51 -12.03 11.59
C GLY A 65 -6.72 -11.81 10.31
N ASP A 66 -6.59 -10.55 9.92
CA ASP A 66 -5.88 -10.17 8.70
C ASP A 66 -4.37 -10.04 8.97
N PRO A 67 -3.52 -10.85 8.32
CA PRO A 67 -2.07 -10.81 8.50
C PRO A 67 -1.43 -9.53 7.94
N SER A 68 -2.10 -8.79 7.07
CA SER A 68 -1.62 -7.52 6.52
C SER A 68 -1.74 -6.36 7.49
N THR A 69 -2.49 -6.52 8.60
CA THR A 69 -2.68 -5.47 9.60
C THR A 69 -1.36 -5.05 10.23
N ASN A 70 -1.10 -3.74 10.23
CA ASN A 70 0.02 -3.14 10.93
C ASN A 70 -0.33 -2.92 12.41
N LEU A 71 0.59 -3.29 13.29
CA LEU A 71 0.44 -3.03 14.71
C LEU A 71 1.02 -1.65 15.06
N ARG A 72 0.22 -0.80 15.69
CA ARG A 72 0.71 0.48 16.22
C ARG A 72 1.61 0.23 17.43
N THR A 73 2.79 0.81 17.40
CA THR A 73 3.81 0.70 18.46
C THR A 73 4.02 2.00 19.24
N ALA A 74 3.34 3.08 18.81
CA ALA A 74 3.36 4.39 19.47
C ALA A 74 1.97 5.05 19.38
N PRO A 75 1.71 6.09 20.19
CA PRO A 75 0.56 6.96 19.98
C PRO A 75 0.54 7.51 18.56
N ALA A 76 -0.64 7.47 17.93
CA ALA A 76 -0.76 7.93 16.54
C ALA A 76 -0.55 9.46 16.45
N SER A 77 0.30 9.88 15.52
CA SER A 77 0.53 11.28 15.18
C SER A 77 -0.34 11.73 14.01
N VAL A 78 -0.66 13.02 13.95
CA VAL A 78 -1.36 13.61 12.81
C VAL A 78 -0.35 13.81 11.67
N MET A 79 -0.68 13.33 10.47
CA MET A 79 0.12 13.57 9.27
C MET A 79 -0.14 14.98 8.72
N ASN A 80 0.91 15.62 8.18
CA ASN A 80 0.78 16.89 7.47
C ASN A 80 0.74 16.58 5.96
N VAL A 81 -0.45 16.28 5.45
CA VAL A 81 -0.65 15.91 4.06
C VAL A 81 -0.98 17.17 3.24
N GLN A 82 -0.31 17.35 2.10
CA GLN A 82 -0.57 18.42 1.16
C GLN A 82 -0.84 17.85 -0.23
N HIS A 83 -1.87 18.35 -0.87
CA HIS A 83 -2.28 17.97 -2.23
C HIS A 83 -3.13 19.08 -2.85
N ASP A 84 -3.33 19.02 -4.14
CA ASP A 84 -4.30 19.88 -4.82
C ASP A 84 -5.73 19.42 -4.52
N ASP A 85 -6.64 20.37 -4.38
CA ASP A 85 -8.08 20.09 -4.16
C ASP A 85 -8.80 19.66 -5.45
N ILE A 86 -8.14 19.84 -6.60
CA ILE A 86 -8.73 19.64 -7.93
C ILE A 86 -7.82 18.77 -8.78
N ILE A 87 -8.43 17.80 -9.47
CA ILE A 87 -7.84 17.05 -10.56
C ILE A 87 -8.50 17.55 -11.87
N LEU A 88 -7.70 17.91 -12.86
CA LEU A 88 -8.22 18.23 -14.17
C LEU A 88 -8.51 16.95 -14.95
N ILE A 89 -9.63 16.95 -15.70
CA ILE A 89 -9.97 15.83 -16.60
C ILE A 89 -8.80 15.58 -17.55
N GLY A 90 -8.42 14.30 -17.67
CA GLY A 90 -7.27 13.87 -18.50
C GLY A 90 -5.92 13.98 -17.80
N ALA A 91 -5.88 14.33 -16.50
CA ALA A 91 -4.63 14.23 -15.73
C ALA A 91 -4.17 12.78 -15.63
N SER A 92 -2.90 12.52 -15.93
CA SER A 92 -2.29 11.19 -15.82
C SER A 92 -1.95 10.80 -14.39
N ASP A 93 -1.61 11.80 -13.57
CA ASP A 93 -1.07 11.60 -12.24
C ASP A 93 -1.68 12.58 -11.24
N PHE A 94 -1.74 12.16 -9.97
CA PHE A 94 -2.08 13.01 -8.84
C PHE A 94 -1.01 12.88 -7.77
N VAL A 95 -0.50 14.02 -7.30
CA VAL A 95 0.63 14.08 -6.37
C VAL A 95 0.14 14.41 -4.96
N VAL A 96 0.58 13.61 -3.99
CA VAL A 96 0.28 13.80 -2.58
C VAL A 96 1.60 13.88 -1.80
N ASP A 97 1.89 15.02 -1.20
CA ASP A 97 3.02 15.20 -0.30
C ASP A 97 2.59 14.80 1.13
N VAL A 98 3.21 13.77 1.64
CA VAL A 98 2.94 13.20 2.97
C VAL A 98 4.04 13.56 3.97
N GLY A 99 5.22 13.96 3.48
CA GLY A 99 6.41 14.28 4.28
C GLY A 99 7.13 13.06 4.88
N GLU A 100 6.60 11.84 4.74
CA GLU A 100 7.20 10.61 5.26
C GLU A 100 7.20 9.49 4.21
N ASN A 101 8.13 8.54 4.32
CA ASN A 101 8.22 7.38 3.43
C ASN A 101 7.26 6.27 3.88
N GLY A 102 6.73 5.53 2.89
CA GLY A 102 5.97 4.30 3.14
C GLY A 102 4.53 4.53 3.59
N ALA A 103 4.03 5.77 3.57
CA ALA A 103 2.61 6.04 3.70
C ALA A 103 1.89 5.65 2.39
N LEU A 104 0.71 5.05 2.52
CA LEU A 104 -0.13 4.68 1.39
C LEU A 104 -1.17 5.77 1.16
N ALA A 105 -1.13 6.41 -0.01
CA ALA A 105 -2.18 7.28 -0.50
C ALA A 105 -3.07 6.52 -1.48
N ALA A 106 -4.39 6.67 -1.35
CA ALA A 106 -5.38 6.01 -2.20
C ALA A 106 -6.51 6.98 -2.55
N LEU A 107 -6.87 7.02 -3.83
CA LEU A 107 -8.06 7.68 -4.34
C LEU A 107 -9.12 6.65 -4.65
N SER A 108 -10.35 6.92 -4.24
CA SER A 108 -11.51 6.10 -4.56
C SER A 108 -12.68 6.96 -5.01
N SER A 109 -13.58 6.39 -5.81
CA SER A 109 -14.84 7.01 -6.23
C SER A 109 -15.94 5.98 -6.21
N ASN A 110 -17.09 6.33 -5.61
CA ASN A 110 -18.25 5.44 -5.50
C ASN A 110 -17.95 4.06 -4.90
N GLY A 111 -16.95 3.97 -4.00
CA GLY A 111 -16.53 2.74 -3.35
C GLY A 111 -15.55 1.88 -4.18
N GLU A 112 -15.11 2.35 -5.34
CA GLU A 112 -14.11 1.68 -6.18
C GLU A 112 -12.75 2.39 -6.04
N LEU A 113 -11.67 1.60 -5.94
CA LEU A 113 -10.31 2.13 -5.93
C LEU A 113 -9.92 2.62 -7.32
N ILE A 114 -9.56 3.90 -7.41
CA ILE A 114 -9.12 4.54 -8.66
C ILE A 114 -7.61 4.41 -8.84
N ALA A 115 -6.85 4.81 -7.82
CA ALA A 115 -5.39 4.73 -7.84
C ALA A 115 -4.85 4.65 -6.42
N SER A 116 -3.69 4.03 -6.25
CA SER A 116 -2.96 4.06 -4.98
C SER A 116 -1.46 4.02 -5.20
N ALA A 117 -0.71 4.64 -4.31
CA ALA A 117 0.74 4.62 -4.33
C ALA A 117 1.32 4.75 -2.91
N TYR A 118 2.46 4.11 -2.68
CA TYR A 118 3.27 4.38 -1.50
C TYR A 118 4.14 5.60 -1.70
N SER A 119 4.29 6.40 -0.65
CA SER A 119 5.19 7.56 -0.68
C SER A 119 6.66 7.13 -0.69
N VAL A 120 7.44 7.78 -1.56
CA VAL A 120 8.89 7.63 -1.69
C VAL A 120 9.50 9.03 -1.63
N GLY A 121 10.47 9.24 -0.74
CA GLY A 121 10.99 10.59 -0.49
C GLY A 121 9.96 11.56 0.10
N GLY A 122 8.91 11.05 0.74
CA GLY A 122 7.81 11.83 1.30
C GLY A 122 6.65 12.09 0.35
N VAL A 123 6.73 11.69 -0.92
CA VAL A 123 5.73 11.99 -1.95
C VAL A 123 5.14 10.71 -2.52
N ALA A 124 3.82 10.64 -2.62
CA ALA A 124 3.09 9.61 -3.34
C ALA A 124 2.59 10.17 -4.68
N VAL A 125 2.92 9.49 -5.78
CA VAL A 125 2.44 9.82 -7.13
C VAL A 125 1.44 8.74 -7.56
N LEU A 126 0.16 9.09 -7.59
CA LEU A 126 -0.92 8.20 -7.96
C LEU A 126 -1.14 8.27 -9.46
N ASN A 127 -0.92 7.17 -10.16
CA ASN A 127 -1.21 7.08 -11.60
C ASN A 127 -2.71 6.88 -11.80
N LEU A 128 -3.36 7.85 -12.43
CA LEU A 128 -4.80 7.86 -12.65
C LEU A 128 -5.20 7.08 -13.90
N GLY A 129 -4.29 6.92 -14.87
CA GLY A 129 -4.61 6.35 -16.17
C GLY A 129 -5.78 7.10 -16.82
N ASP A 130 -6.79 6.35 -17.26
CA ASP A 130 -8.00 6.90 -17.88
C ASP A 130 -9.14 7.16 -16.86
N ASN A 131 -8.87 7.03 -15.55
CA ASN A 131 -9.93 7.10 -14.54
C ASN A 131 -10.33 8.52 -14.12
N ALA A 132 -9.57 9.54 -14.54
CA ALA A 132 -9.89 10.96 -14.29
C ALA A 132 -10.61 11.63 -15.47
N ASN A 133 -11.39 10.88 -16.25
CA ASN A 133 -12.06 11.39 -17.47
C ASN A 133 -13.48 11.93 -17.23
N ASN A 134 -14.04 11.68 -16.06
CA ASN A 134 -15.39 12.13 -15.73
C ASN A 134 -15.38 13.10 -14.55
N PRO A 135 -16.17 14.21 -14.62
CA PRO A 135 -16.32 15.11 -13.48
C PRO A 135 -16.95 14.40 -12.28
N GLY A 136 -16.51 14.73 -11.08
CA GLY A 136 -17.05 14.15 -9.86
C GLY A 136 -16.12 14.31 -8.68
N ASN A 137 -16.52 13.77 -7.53
CA ASN A 137 -15.69 13.76 -6.33
C ASN A 137 -14.98 12.42 -6.20
N MET A 138 -13.74 12.47 -5.76
CA MET A 138 -12.95 11.33 -5.32
C MET A 138 -12.61 11.50 -3.83
N ASP A 139 -12.64 10.40 -3.10
CA ASP A 139 -12.19 10.37 -1.71
C ASP A 139 -10.71 10.03 -1.68
N LEU A 140 -9.91 10.90 -1.07
CA LEU A 140 -8.49 10.69 -0.81
C LEU A 140 -8.31 10.21 0.62
N VAL A 141 -7.68 9.04 0.79
CA VAL A 141 -7.30 8.51 2.09
C VAL A 141 -5.79 8.27 2.10
N VAL A 142 -5.12 8.79 3.13
CA VAL A 142 -3.70 8.52 3.35
C VAL A 142 -3.51 7.85 4.70
N THR A 143 -2.80 6.71 4.70
CA THR A 143 -2.49 5.96 5.91
C THR A 143 -0.98 5.80 6.07
N GLY A 144 -0.48 6.00 7.28
CA GLY A 144 0.92 5.85 7.64
C GLY A 144 1.11 5.01 8.91
N PHE A 145 2.32 4.52 9.12
CA PHE A 145 2.65 3.77 10.33
C PHE A 145 2.64 4.69 11.55
N ASN A 146 1.95 4.27 12.61
CA ASN A 146 1.74 5.10 13.81
C ASN A 146 1.11 6.48 13.54
N SER A 147 0.32 6.61 12.47
CA SER A 147 -0.32 7.86 12.08
C SER A 147 -1.85 7.76 12.16
N VAL A 148 -2.49 8.88 12.39
CA VAL A 148 -3.94 9.02 12.23
C VAL A 148 -4.22 9.07 10.73
N PRO A 149 -5.15 8.26 10.19
CA PRO A 149 -5.53 8.37 8.78
C PRO A 149 -5.93 9.80 8.42
N TYR A 150 -5.44 10.27 7.29
CA TYR A 150 -5.87 11.53 6.68
C TYR A 150 -6.96 11.24 5.68
N GLU A 151 -8.04 12.00 5.70
CA GLU A 151 -9.17 11.87 4.80
C GLU A 151 -9.52 13.24 4.21
N SER A 152 -9.71 13.29 2.90
CA SER A 152 -10.08 14.50 2.15
C SER A 152 -10.89 14.13 0.91
N GLN A 153 -11.49 15.13 0.28
CA GLN A 153 -12.13 15.00 -1.02
C GLN A 153 -11.40 15.83 -2.05
N VAL A 154 -11.25 15.26 -3.24
CA VAL A 154 -10.65 15.91 -4.41
C VAL A 154 -11.68 15.95 -5.53
N MET A 155 -11.84 17.10 -6.15
CA MET A 155 -12.85 17.31 -7.20
C MET A 155 -12.21 17.14 -8.58
N VAL A 156 -12.80 16.31 -9.42
CA VAL A 156 -12.41 16.18 -10.83
C VAL A 156 -13.23 17.18 -11.65
N LEU A 157 -12.56 18.11 -12.30
CA LEU A 157 -13.17 19.19 -13.07
C LEU A 157 -12.65 19.23 -14.50
N ALA A 158 -13.51 19.67 -15.41
CA ALA A 158 -13.09 20.05 -16.75
C ALA A 158 -12.20 21.31 -16.68
N PRO A 159 -11.13 21.42 -17.49
CA PRO A 159 -10.37 22.66 -17.61
C PRO A 159 -11.28 23.80 -18.07
N GLU A 160 -10.99 25.03 -17.61
CA GLU A 160 -11.72 26.20 -18.06
C GLU A 160 -11.50 26.45 -19.55
N GLY A 161 -12.57 26.68 -20.31
CA GLY A 161 -12.56 26.92 -21.75
C GLY A 161 -12.85 25.66 -22.59
N SER A 162 -12.61 25.81 -23.90
CA SER A 162 -12.78 24.68 -24.83
C SER A 162 -11.57 23.75 -24.74
N TYR A 163 -11.81 22.49 -24.43
CA TYR A 163 -10.78 21.45 -24.41
C TYR A 163 -11.16 20.31 -25.35
N LEU A 164 -10.14 19.62 -25.83
CA LEU A 164 -10.29 18.43 -26.69
C LEU A 164 -9.75 17.24 -25.93
N MET A 165 -10.56 16.22 -25.80
CA MET A 165 -10.12 14.89 -25.37
C MET A 165 -10.07 13.94 -26.58
N ILE A 166 -9.04 13.12 -26.65
CA ILE A 166 -8.99 11.99 -27.58
C ILE A 166 -9.65 10.82 -26.83
N ASP A 167 -10.88 10.50 -27.26
CA ASP A 167 -11.66 9.41 -26.66
C ASP A 167 -11.28 8.05 -27.25
N GLU A 168 -11.01 8.03 -28.58
CA GLU A 168 -10.61 6.84 -29.30
C GLU A 168 -9.67 7.20 -30.45
N VAL A 169 -8.64 6.39 -30.65
CA VAL A 169 -7.76 6.48 -31.83
C VAL A 169 -7.92 5.23 -32.66
N GLU A 170 -8.64 5.34 -33.78
CA GLU A 170 -8.72 4.28 -34.79
C GLU A 170 -7.61 4.48 -35.83
N VAL A 171 -6.74 3.47 -35.95
CA VAL A 171 -5.67 3.47 -36.99
C VAL A 171 -6.17 2.70 -38.19
N GLU A 172 -6.62 3.41 -39.24
CA GLU A 172 -6.86 2.81 -40.53
C GLU A 172 -5.52 2.53 -41.24
N TYR A 173 -5.21 1.26 -41.39
CA TYR A 173 -4.12 0.83 -42.26
C TYR A 173 -4.58 0.90 -43.74
N GLY A 174 -4.29 2.00 -44.41
CA GLY A 174 -4.44 2.08 -45.84
C GLY A 174 -3.49 1.08 -46.50
N LEU A 175 -4.03 0.16 -47.29
CA LEU A 175 -3.22 -0.64 -48.24
C LEU A 175 -2.51 0.35 -49.17
N VAL A 176 -1.23 0.55 -48.99
CA VAL A 176 -0.41 1.22 -50.01
C VAL A 176 -0.32 0.25 -51.18
N ASP A 177 -1.07 0.53 -52.23
CA ASP A 177 -0.95 -0.18 -53.47
C ASP A 177 0.47 0.01 -54.01
N SER A 178 1.27 -1.05 -53.98
CA SER A 178 2.67 -1.06 -54.42
C SER A 178 2.83 -0.86 -55.94
N GLY A 179 1.78 -0.43 -56.64
CA GLY A 179 1.72 -0.28 -58.10
C GLY A 179 1.89 1.13 -58.65
N SER A 180 2.07 2.17 -57.83
CA SER A 180 2.15 3.58 -58.28
C SER A 180 3.48 4.25 -57.98
N LEU A 181 4.58 3.67 -58.44
CA LEU A 181 5.82 4.40 -58.69
C LEU A 181 6.01 4.51 -60.20
N LEU A 182 5.59 5.64 -60.73
CA LEU A 182 6.09 6.21 -61.99
C LEU A 182 6.67 7.58 -61.73
#